data_13a203056b2b8d389afdc8f88271a44f
#
_entry.id   13a203056b2b8d389afdc8f88271a44f
#
_cell.length_a   1.000
_cell.length_b   1.000
_cell.length_c   1.000
_cell.angle_alpha   90.00
_cell.angle_beta   90.00
_cell.angle_gamma   90.00
#
_symmetry.space_group_name_H-M   'P 1'
#
loop_
_entity.id
_entity.type
_entity.pdbx_description
1 polymer ?
#
loop_
_entity_poly.entity_id
_entity_poly.type
_entity_poly.pdbx_seq_one_letter_code
_entity_poly.pdbx_strand_id
1 'polypeptide(L)'
;MKTRIKVIINGKICTGRAGQTLLEIAQNNGIEIPNLCHNGELKHYGGCSLCVVEAEESPKLLRACSTVAQDGQVIYTESERVVRTRKTSIELLMSDHDGDCRGPCVLNCPASVNAQGYVQAIARGDDKEAVRIIKERLPMPACIGRVCPHPCEDGCRRQ
;
A
#
# COMPACT_ATOMS: atom_id res chain seq x y z
N MET A 1 -19.78 -12.79 -22.51
CA MET A 1 -19.69 -11.30 -22.42
C MET A 1 -19.93 -10.91 -20.97
N LYS A 2 -18.98 -10.21 -20.30
CA LYS A 2 -19.21 -9.77 -18.91
C LYS A 2 -20.21 -8.60 -18.95
N THR A 3 -21.33 -8.75 -18.25
CA THR A 3 -22.41 -7.75 -18.16
C THR A 3 -21.86 -6.44 -17.57
N ARG A 4 -22.20 -5.30 -18.20
CA ARG A 4 -21.88 -3.99 -17.63
C ARG A 4 -22.87 -3.68 -16.51
N ILE A 5 -22.36 -3.10 -15.44
CA ILE A 5 -23.15 -2.64 -14.30
C ILE A 5 -22.91 -1.15 -14.06
N LYS A 6 -23.87 -0.50 -13.42
CA LYS A 6 -23.80 0.91 -13.04
C LYS A 6 -23.87 1.01 -11.53
N VAL A 7 -22.97 1.78 -10.94
CA VAL A 7 -22.93 2.08 -9.49
C VAL A 7 -22.93 3.59 -9.33
N ILE A 8 -23.68 4.09 -8.38
CA ILE A 8 -23.71 5.52 -8.08
C ILE A 8 -22.78 5.76 -6.89
N ILE A 9 -21.69 6.50 -7.10
CA ILE A 9 -20.73 6.81 -6.05
C ILE A 9 -20.73 8.32 -5.82
N ASN A 10 -21.11 8.76 -4.64
CA ASN A 10 -21.25 10.19 -4.28
C ASN A 10 -22.10 10.97 -5.31
N GLY A 11 -23.18 10.37 -5.79
CA GLY A 11 -24.07 10.97 -6.80
C GLY A 11 -23.56 10.89 -8.26
N LYS A 12 -22.33 10.39 -8.50
CA LYS A 12 -21.79 10.20 -9.85
C LYS A 12 -22.07 8.78 -10.33
N ILE A 13 -22.62 8.66 -11.55
CA ILE A 13 -22.83 7.35 -12.20
C ILE A 13 -21.47 6.80 -12.66
N CYS A 14 -21.06 5.67 -12.10
CA CYS A 14 -19.85 4.96 -12.44
C CYS A 14 -20.18 3.67 -13.17
N THR A 15 -19.45 3.35 -14.23
CA THR A 15 -19.65 2.13 -14.99
C THR A 15 -18.56 1.12 -14.70
N GLY A 16 -18.95 -0.14 -14.55
CA GLY A 16 -18.03 -1.24 -14.29
C GLY A 16 -18.48 -2.53 -14.98
N ARG A 17 -17.78 -3.61 -14.67
CA ARG A 17 -18.12 -4.97 -15.12
C ARG A 17 -18.59 -5.79 -13.94
N ALA A 18 -19.58 -6.65 -14.16
CA ALA A 18 -20.02 -7.61 -13.14
C ALA A 18 -18.82 -8.44 -12.63
N GLY A 19 -18.73 -8.57 -11.31
CA GLY A 19 -17.62 -9.24 -10.63
C GLY A 19 -16.47 -8.32 -10.18
N GLN A 20 -16.46 -7.05 -10.58
CA GLN A 20 -15.50 -6.07 -10.05
C GLN A 20 -15.90 -5.64 -8.64
N THR A 21 -14.88 -5.29 -7.84
CA THR A 21 -15.09 -4.70 -6.53
C THR A 21 -15.50 -3.23 -6.62
N LEU A 22 -16.10 -2.69 -5.57
CA LEU A 22 -16.43 -1.28 -5.48
C LEU A 22 -15.19 -0.40 -5.62
N LEU A 23 -14.04 -0.83 -5.08
CA LEU A 23 -12.78 -0.11 -5.19
C LEU A 23 -12.28 -0.05 -6.63
N GLU A 24 -12.29 -1.17 -7.36
CA GLU A 24 -11.89 -1.22 -8.77
C GLU A 24 -12.77 -0.32 -9.65
N ILE A 25 -14.09 -0.32 -9.41
CA ILE A 25 -15.00 0.55 -10.16
C ILE A 25 -14.73 2.01 -9.84
N ALA A 26 -14.53 2.36 -8.57
CA ALA A 26 -14.20 3.73 -8.17
C ALA A 26 -12.91 4.23 -8.85
N GLN A 27 -11.84 3.44 -8.78
CA GLN A 27 -10.55 3.75 -9.41
C GLN A 27 -10.66 3.93 -10.92
N ASN A 28 -11.38 3.04 -11.60
CA ASN A 28 -11.60 3.10 -13.05
C ASN A 28 -12.41 4.34 -13.48
N ASN A 29 -13.17 4.94 -12.58
CA ASN A 29 -13.96 6.17 -12.82
C ASN A 29 -13.33 7.43 -12.20
N GLY A 30 -12.06 7.36 -11.75
CA GLY A 30 -11.32 8.49 -11.21
C GLY A 30 -11.80 8.94 -9.83
N ILE A 31 -12.41 8.04 -9.04
CA ILE A 31 -12.80 8.28 -7.66
C ILE A 31 -11.81 7.58 -6.75
N GLU A 32 -11.13 8.35 -5.92
CA GLU A 32 -10.18 7.83 -4.96
C GLU A 32 -10.89 7.37 -3.68
N ILE A 33 -10.67 6.11 -3.31
CA ILE A 33 -11.07 5.56 -2.01
C ILE A 33 -9.79 5.19 -1.26
N PRO A 34 -9.51 5.79 -0.10
CA PRO A 34 -8.31 5.49 0.68
C PRO A 34 -8.20 4.00 0.99
N ASN A 35 -7.03 3.42 0.76
CA ASN A 35 -6.77 2.01 1.09
C ASN A 35 -5.28 1.84 1.41
N LEU A 36 -4.93 0.82 2.21
CA LEU A 36 -3.56 0.52 2.61
C LEU A 36 -3.15 -0.91 2.28
N CYS A 37 -4.02 -1.89 2.57
CA CYS A 37 -3.69 -3.31 2.41
C CYS A 37 -4.09 -3.90 1.04
N HIS A 38 -4.67 -3.10 0.15
CA HIS A 38 -5.05 -3.55 -1.19
C HIS A 38 -3.85 -3.48 -2.15
N ASN A 39 -3.59 -4.60 -2.82
CA ASN A 39 -2.64 -4.70 -3.91
C ASN A 39 -3.26 -5.55 -5.02
N GLY A 40 -3.22 -5.07 -6.27
CA GLY A 40 -3.84 -5.74 -7.42
C GLY A 40 -3.25 -7.12 -7.76
N GLU A 41 -2.05 -7.42 -7.29
CA GLU A 41 -1.35 -8.70 -7.50
C GLU A 41 -1.65 -9.74 -6.41
N LEU A 42 -2.27 -9.32 -5.30
CA LEU A 42 -2.54 -10.16 -4.15
C LEU A 42 -4.04 -10.39 -3.96
N LYS A 43 -4.38 -11.48 -3.27
CA LYS A 43 -5.77 -11.69 -2.85
C LYS A 43 -6.23 -10.58 -1.90
N HIS A 44 -7.47 -10.15 -2.05
CA HIS A 44 -8.07 -9.12 -1.20
C HIS A 44 -8.11 -9.59 0.26
N TYR A 45 -7.32 -8.95 1.11
CA TYR A 45 -7.23 -9.28 2.53
C TYR A 45 -8.26 -8.51 3.37
N GLY A 46 -8.50 -7.23 3.05
CA GLY A 46 -9.50 -6.38 3.70
C GLY A 46 -9.21 -6.05 5.17
N GLY A 47 -7.94 -6.14 5.62
CA GLY A 47 -7.58 -6.01 7.03
C GLY A 47 -7.52 -4.57 7.55
N CYS A 48 -7.10 -3.59 6.74
CA CYS A 48 -6.87 -2.22 7.22
C CYS A 48 -8.15 -1.41 7.47
N SER A 49 -9.29 -1.80 6.90
CA SER A 49 -10.58 -1.11 6.99
C SER A 49 -10.58 0.38 6.56
N LEU A 50 -9.57 0.85 5.81
CA LEU A 50 -9.53 2.22 5.30
C LEU A 50 -10.43 2.43 4.09
N CYS A 51 -10.67 1.38 3.30
CA CYS A 51 -11.54 1.44 2.12
C CYS A 51 -13.03 1.29 2.45
N VAL A 52 -13.44 1.53 3.70
CA VAL A 52 -14.86 1.46 4.07
C VAL A 52 -15.67 2.54 3.36
N VAL A 53 -16.87 2.14 2.95
CA VAL A 53 -17.87 2.97 2.29
C VAL A 53 -19.24 2.66 2.89
N GLU A 54 -20.16 3.59 2.78
CA GLU A 54 -21.54 3.42 3.19
C GLU A 54 -22.40 3.12 1.96
N ALA A 55 -23.22 2.09 2.02
CA ALA A 55 -24.21 1.78 1.01
C ALA A 55 -25.59 2.15 1.53
N GLU A 56 -26.39 2.81 0.70
CA GLU A 56 -27.74 3.27 1.08
C GLU A 56 -28.62 2.11 1.56
N GLU A 57 -28.46 0.94 0.96
CA GLU A 57 -29.25 -0.25 1.25
C GLU A 57 -28.73 -1.08 2.44
N SER A 58 -27.59 -0.70 3.04
CA SER A 58 -26.94 -1.48 4.09
C SER A 58 -26.73 -0.68 5.37
N PRO A 59 -27.17 -1.20 6.53
CA PRO A 59 -26.88 -0.58 7.81
C PRO A 59 -25.40 -0.72 8.22
N LYS A 60 -24.64 -1.57 7.53
CA LYS A 60 -23.21 -1.83 7.81
C LYS A 60 -22.34 -1.15 6.77
N LEU A 61 -21.20 -0.63 7.21
CA LEU A 61 -20.16 -0.18 6.29
C LEU A 61 -19.56 -1.37 5.53
N LEU A 62 -19.33 -1.18 4.25
CA LEU A 62 -18.76 -2.18 3.35
C LEU A 62 -17.29 -1.87 3.10
N ARG A 63 -16.45 -2.91 2.95
CA ARG A 63 -15.05 -2.75 2.53
C ARG A 63 -14.99 -2.76 1.01
N ALA A 64 -14.76 -1.61 0.40
CA ALA A 64 -14.77 -1.46 -1.07
C ALA A 64 -13.80 -2.41 -1.78
N CYS A 65 -12.64 -2.73 -1.19
CA CYS A 65 -11.66 -3.63 -1.79
C CYS A 65 -12.10 -5.10 -1.88
N SER A 66 -13.05 -5.54 -1.06
CA SER A 66 -13.51 -6.94 -1.00
C SER A 66 -14.99 -7.13 -1.31
N THR A 67 -15.74 -6.04 -1.47
CA THR A 67 -17.17 -6.10 -1.79
C THR A 67 -17.36 -6.03 -3.29
N VAL A 68 -17.95 -7.06 -3.86
CA VAL A 68 -18.36 -7.09 -5.27
C VAL A 68 -19.51 -6.12 -5.47
N ALA A 69 -19.38 -5.26 -6.47
CA ALA A 69 -20.37 -4.24 -6.79
C ALA A 69 -21.64 -4.86 -7.39
N GLN A 70 -22.77 -4.30 -7.03
CA GLN A 70 -24.08 -4.68 -7.57
C GLN A 70 -24.62 -3.57 -8.49
N ASP A 71 -25.41 -3.96 -9.49
CA ASP A 71 -26.02 -3.00 -10.41
C ASP A 71 -27.03 -2.11 -9.69
N GLY A 72 -26.98 -0.81 -9.93
CA GLY A 72 -27.84 0.18 -9.28
C GLY A 72 -27.43 0.57 -7.85
N GLN A 73 -26.38 -0.01 -7.29
CA GLN A 73 -25.95 0.26 -5.90
C GLN A 73 -25.55 1.72 -5.70
N VAL A 74 -26.01 2.33 -4.61
CA VAL A 74 -25.67 3.71 -4.21
C VAL A 74 -24.67 3.70 -3.06
N ILE A 75 -23.54 4.38 -3.25
CA ILE A 75 -22.38 4.35 -2.34
C ILE A 75 -21.96 5.77 -1.97
N TYR A 76 -21.66 5.97 -0.68
CA TYR A 76 -21.10 7.19 -0.14
C TYR A 76 -19.71 6.90 0.42
N THR A 77 -18.70 7.65 -0.04
CA THR A 77 -17.30 7.45 0.35
C THR A 77 -16.84 8.40 1.44
N GLU A 78 -17.61 9.44 1.75
CA GLU A 78 -17.22 10.54 2.66
C GLU A 78 -18.32 10.95 3.65
N SER A 79 -19.25 10.04 3.98
CA SER A 79 -20.18 10.29 5.06
C SER A 79 -19.44 10.46 6.39
N GLU A 80 -20.02 11.18 7.34
CA GLU A 80 -19.42 11.36 8.68
C GLU A 80 -19.05 10.03 9.33
N ARG A 81 -19.90 9.04 9.18
CA ARG A 81 -19.70 7.68 9.68
C ARG A 81 -18.48 7.01 9.04
N VAL A 82 -18.30 7.15 7.73
CA VAL A 82 -17.14 6.62 6.99
C VAL A 82 -15.86 7.30 7.45
N VAL A 83 -15.84 8.63 7.50
CA VAL A 83 -14.67 9.41 7.91
C VAL A 83 -14.26 9.06 9.34
N ARG A 84 -15.20 9.00 10.27
CA ARG A 84 -14.94 8.62 11.66
C ARG A 84 -14.37 7.21 11.77
N THR A 85 -14.93 6.25 11.03
CA THR A 85 -14.43 4.86 11.04
C THR A 85 -13.02 4.76 10.48
N ARG A 86 -12.70 5.48 9.39
CA ARG A 86 -11.34 5.52 8.85
C ARG A 86 -10.34 6.12 9.83
N LYS A 87 -10.72 7.21 10.49
CA LYS A 87 -9.88 7.84 11.51
C LYS A 87 -9.57 6.85 12.64
N THR A 88 -10.57 6.20 13.20
CA THR A 88 -10.38 5.17 14.24
C THR A 88 -9.52 4.01 13.75
N SER A 89 -9.70 3.55 12.50
CA SER A 89 -8.88 2.48 11.92
C SER A 89 -7.41 2.87 11.82
N ILE A 90 -7.10 4.12 11.41
CA ILE A 90 -5.72 4.62 11.37
C ILE A 90 -5.16 4.76 12.78
N GLU A 91 -5.92 5.29 13.73
CA GLU A 91 -5.51 5.43 15.13
C GLU A 91 -5.15 4.08 15.75
N LEU A 92 -5.95 3.03 15.48
CA LEU A 92 -5.66 1.67 15.93
C LEU A 92 -4.40 1.09 15.26
N LEU A 93 -4.24 1.26 13.94
CA LEU A 93 -3.04 0.83 13.23
C LEU A 93 -1.78 1.53 13.74
N MET A 94 -1.88 2.81 14.08
CA MET A 94 -0.76 3.58 14.62
C MET A 94 -0.46 3.23 16.08
N SER A 95 -1.46 2.87 16.87
CA SER A 95 -1.28 2.48 18.27
C SER A 95 -0.56 1.14 18.42
N ASP A 96 -0.72 0.24 17.44
CA ASP A 96 -0.06 -1.07 17.39
C ASP A 96 1.15 -1.09 16.43
N HIS A 97 1.60 0.09 16.00
CA HIS A 97 2.70 0.20 15.06
C HIS A 97 4.05 0.07 15.76
N ASP A 98 4.64 -1.11 15.68
CA ASP A 98 6.04 -1.38 16.05
C ASP A 98 6.85 -1.57 14.75
N GLY A 99 7.12 -0.48 14.06
CA GLY A 99 7.74 -0.48 12.73
C GLY A 99 9.22 -0.16 12.74
N ASP A 100 9.98 -0.90 11.94
CA ASP A 100 11.37 -0.55 11.60
C ASP A 100 11.38 0.62 10.61
N CYS A 101 11.13 1.83 11.08
CA CYS A 101 11.20 3.04 10.24
C CYS A 101 12.60 3.26 9.65
N ARG A 102 13.63 2.70 10.30
CA ARG A 102 14.97 2.52 9.76
C ARG A 102 15.27 1.03 9.73
N GLY A 103 15.55 0.51 8.54
CA GLY A 103 15.83 -0.92 8.38
C GLY A 103 16.99 -1.40 9.25
N PRO A 104 16.92 -2.60 9.83
CA PRO A 104 18.02 -3.17 10.61
C PRO A 104 19.34 -3.21 9.84
N CYS A 105 19.29 -3.39 8.54
CA CYS A 105 20.47 -3.34 7.67
C CYS A 105 21.20 -1.97 7.67
N VAL A 106 20.47 -0.89 7.89
CA VAL A 106 21.06 0.46 8.03
C VAL A 106 21.59 0.66 9.45
N LEU A 107 20.87 0.17 10.46
CA LEU A 107 21.24 0.33 11.88
C LEU A 107 22.47 -0.50 12.24
N ASN A 108 22.59 -1.72 11.72
CA ASN A 108 23.71 -2.61 11.98
C ASN A 108 24.95 -2.24 11.17
N CYS A 109 24.81 -1.43 10.12
CA CYS A 109 25.95 -0.98 9.33
C CYS A 109 26.74 0.10 10.09
N PRO A 110 28.04 -0.09 10.41
CA PRO A 110 28.86 0.93 11.08
C PRO A 110 28.92 2.26 10.33
N ALA A 111 28.86 2.21 9.00
CA ALA A 111 28.83 3.40 8.14
C ALA A 111 27.40 3.93 7.90
N SER A 112 26.37 3.29 8.42
CA SER A 112 24.96 3.64 8.21
C SER A 112 24.61 3.82 6.72
N VAL A 113 25.10 2.93 5.86
CA VAL A 113 24.79 2.94 4.42
C VAL A 113 23.31 2.65 4.22
N ASN A 114 22.67 3.37 3.32
CA ASN A 114 21.29 3.10 2.93
C ASN A 114 21.21 1.81 2.07
N ALA A 115 21.26 0.64 2.77
CA ALA A 115 21.25 -0.66 2.11
C ALA A 115 19.95 -0.89 1.33
N GLN A 116 18.82 -0.49 1.87
CA GLN A 116 17.53 -0.60 1.17
C GLN A 116 17.53 0.20 -0.13
N GLY A 117 18.08 1.42 -0.10
CA GLY A 117 18.12 2.31 -1.26
C GLY A 117 18.94 1.71 -2.40
N TYR A 118 20.17 1.27 -2.14
CA TYR A 118 20.98 0.71 -3.23
C TYR A 118 20.49 -0.63 -3.74
N VAL A 119 19.96 -1.50 -2.87
CA VAL A 119 19.34 -2.77 -3.30
C VAL A 119 18.12 -2.52 -4.20
N GLN A 120 17.29 -1.56 -3.85
CA GLN A 120 16.14 -1.16 -4.66
C GLN A 120 16.58 -0.55 -6.02
N ALA A 121 17.67 0.23 -6.05
CA ALA A 121 18.22 0.77 -7.27
C ALA A 121 18.74 -0.35 -8.20
N ILE A 122 19.46 -1.33 -7.66
CA ILE A 122 19.90 -2.53 -8.40
C ILE A 122 18.70 -3.32 -8.94
N ALA A 123 17.67 -3.53 -8.13
CA ALA A 123 16.46 -4.24 -8.54
C ALA A 123 15.72 -3.57 -9.72
N ARG A 124 15.86 -2.25 -9.86
CA ARG A 124 15.34 -1.48 -11.01
C ARG A 124 16.30 -1.38 -12.19
N GLY A 125 17.51 -1.95 -12.08
CA GLY A 125 18.55 -1.87 -13.10
C GLY A 125 19.27 -0.50 -13.13
N ASP A 126 19.16 0.31 -12.08
CA ASP A 126 19.83 1.61 -11.96
C ASP A 126 21.12 1.51 -11.14
N ASP A 127 22.16 0.94 -11.78
CA ASP A 127 23.46 0.75 -11.15
C ASP A 127 24.14 2.07 -10.80
N LYS A 128 23.88 3.13 -11.56
CA LYS A 128 24.46 4.47 -11.29
C LYS A 128 23.93 5.05 -10.00
N GLU A 129 22.63 4.94 -9.80
CA GLU A 129 21.98 5.38 -8.56
C GLU A 129 22.42 4.51 -7.37
N ALA A 130 22.55 3.20 -7.56
CA ALA A 130 23.05 2.31 -6.51
C ALA A 130 24.45 2.73 -6.04
N VAL A 131 25.38 2.98 -6.97
CA VAL A 131 26.73 3.46 -6.65
C VAL A 131 26.70 4.84 -6.00
N ARG A 132 25.83 5.75 -6.43
CA ARG A 132 25.67 7.07 -5.84
C ARG A 132 25.27 6.94 -4.36
N ILE A 133 24.26 6.14 -4.06
CA ILE A 133 23.77 5.89 -2.69
C ILE A 133 24.88 5.32 -1.80
N ILE A 134 25.62 4.33 -2.30
CA ILE A 134 26.71 3.72 -1.53
C ILE A 134 27.81 4.76 -1.24
N LYS A 135 28.18 5.54 -2.23
CA LYS A 135 29.26 6.55 -2.11
C LYS A 135 28.93 7.71 -1.16
N GLU A 136 27.70 7.94 -0.80
CA GLU A 136 27.34 8.92 0.24
C GLU A 136 28.00 8.62 1.59
N ARG A 137 28.27 7.35 1.87
CA ARG A 137 28.83 6.90 3.15
C ARG A 137 30.12 6.10 3.00
N LEU A 138 30.36 5.48 1.84
CA LEU A 138 31.53 4.65 1.56
C LEU A 138 32.25 5.17 0.32
N PRO A 139 33.34 5.93 0.47
CA PRO A 139 34.06 6.54 -0.66
C PRO A 139 34.72 5.49 -1.57
N MET A 140 35.07 4.32 -1.05
CA MET A 140 35.74 3.22 -1.79
C MET A 140 34.93 1.92 -1.72
N PRO A 141 33.74 1.83 -2.33
CA PRO A 141 32.86 0.69 -2.17
C PRO A 141 33.47 -0.64 -2.68
N ALA A 142 34.27 -0.57 -3.74
CA ALA A 142 34.92 -1.78 -4.31
C ALA A 142 35.94 -2.42 -3.35
N CYS A 143 36.67 -1.63 -2.58
CA CYS A 143 37.62 -2.13 -1.59
C CYS A 143 36.90 -2.59 -0.32
N ILE A 144 36.03 -1.74 0.21
CA ILE A 144 35.31 -2.01 1.47
C ILE A 144 34.38 -3.21 1.32
N GLY A 145 33.67 -3.36 0.21
CA GLY A 145 32.78 -4.49 -0.03
C GLY A 145 33.47 -5.86 -0.06
N ARG A 146 34.78 -5.90 -0.30
CA ARG A 146 35.54 -7.17 -0.31
C ARG A 146 36.00 -7.62 1.09
N VAL A 147 36.06 -6.71 2.04
CA VAL A 147 36.50 -6.97 3.42
C VAL A 147 35.39 -6.80 4.45
N CYS A 148 34.21 -6.39 4.01
CA CYS A 148 33.06 -6.15 4.85
C CYS A 148 32.52 -7.49 5.40
N PRO A 149 32.33 -7.63 6.73
CA PRO A 149 31.71 -8.83 7.33
C PRO A 149 30.19 -8.89 7.17
N HIS A 150 29.61 -7.96 6.45
CA HIS A 150 28.16 -7.88 6.13
C HIS A 150 27.20 -7.85 7.32
N PRO A 151 27.42 -7.03 8.37
CA PRO A 151 26.53 -7.03 9.54
C PRO A 151 25.09 -6.57 9.18
N CYS A 152 24.88 -5.99 8.01
CA CYS A 152 23.56 -5.69 7.50
C CYS A 152 22.74 -6.93 7.16
N GLU A 153 23.39 -8.04 6.79
CA GLU A 153 22.74 -9.31 6.46
C GLU A 153 22.32 -10.04 7.73
N ASP A 154 23.15 -10.01 8.79
CA ASP A 154 22.85 -10.66 10.09
C ASP A 154 21.55 -10.13 10.71
N GLY A 155 21.26 -8.84 10.55
CA GLY A 155 20.03 -8.21 11.03
C GLY A 155 18.89 -8.21 10.06
N CYS A 156 19.05 -8.81 8.88
CA CYS A 156 18.04 -8.76 7.83
C CYS A 156 16.80 -9.57 8.20
N ARG A 157 15.60 -8.96 8.05
CA ARG A 157 14.33 -9.67 8.26
C ARG A 157 13.77 -10.32 6.97
N ARG A 158 14.57 -10.35 5.92
CA ARG A 158 14.25 -10.94 4.63
C ARG A 158 15.12 -12.16 4.29
N GLN A 159 15.63 -12.79 5.31
CA GLN A 159 16.35 -14.07 5.19
C GLN A 159 15.41 -15.19 4.79
#